data_48c1a03573278613af4c403ce140ce69
#
_entry.id   48c1a03573278613af4c403ce140ce69
#
_cell.length_a   1.000
_cell.length_b   1.000
_cell.length_c   1.000
_cell.angle_alpha   90.00
_cell.angle_beta   90.00
_cell.angle_gamma   90.00
#
_symmetry.space_group_name_H-M   'P 1'
#
loop_
_entity.id
_entity.type
_entity.pdbx_description
1 polymer ?
#
loop_
_entity_poly.entity_id
_entity_poly.type
_entity_poly.pdbx_seq_one_letter_code
_entity_poly.pdbx_strand_id
1 'polypeptide(L)'
;MTTGNQIKYLQHKEIDKAKWDACITNAPNGLIYGYSFYLDCMARHWDALVLGDYEAVMPLTWNKKYGFYYLYQPAFAASLGVFGKNLTKEIIEDFANSFPSKFKLVEISLNSGNIINGSKSFSLLRSNYILHLNRPYEEISKTYRDNHKRNIKKAFDLGCKVSKEVSVDEIIQLNKEQLQHIDGTKPEDYPNFKKLYEFLKNSGKAKTYAIVDPKNKVLASAIFFFSHNRAYYIMVGNHPDGKTIGASHALIDAFIKDHADQNLILDFEGSDIRNLAFFYNGFGATEEIYPALKINKLPWYIRLLKK
;
A
#
# COMPACT_ATOMS: atom_id res chain seq x y z
N MET A 1 16.22 14.74 34.44
CA MET A 1 17.00 14.60 33.19
C MET A 1 16.60 13.25 32.57
N THR A 2 15.66 13.23 31.65
CA THR A 2 15.15 12.01 31.01
C THR A 2 16.08 11.66 29.85
N THR A 3 16.98 10.71 30.07
CA THR A 3 17.95 10.18 29.10
C THR A 3 17.28 9.13 28.20
N GLY A 4 16.19 9.45 27.52
CA GLY A 4 15.43 8.38 26.89
C GLY A 4 14.96 8.59 25.45
N ASN A 5 14.83 9.81 24.97
CA ASN A 5 14.02 10.02 23.75
C ASN A 5 14.78 10.68 22.58
N GLN A 6 16.02 10.26 22.33
CA GLN A 6 16.73 10.76 21.14
C GLN A 6 16.43 9.89 19.93
N ILE A 7 15.96 10.53 18.84
CA ILE A 7 15.82 9.87 17.53
C ILE A 7 17.23 9.67 16.95
N LYS A 8 17.54 8.41 16.63
CA LYS A 8 18.82 8.00 16.04
C LYS A 8 18.62 7.62 14.58
N TYR A 9 19.56 8.04 13.74
CA TYR A 9 19.66 7.51 12.38
C TYR A 9 20.54 6.26 12.40
N LEU A 10 20.00 5.16 11.87
CA LEU A 10 20.69 3.88 11.71
C LEU A 10 20.78 3.54 10.23
N GLN A 11 21.97 3.12 9.78
CA GLN A 11 22.13 2.50 8.47
C GLN A 11 21.54 1.10 8.48
N HIS A 12 21.12 0.58 7.34
CA HIS A 12 20.47 -0.73 7.19
C HIS A 12 21.16 -1.86 7.97
N LYS A 13 22.52 -1.93 7.91
CA LYS A 13 23.33 -2.95 8.61
C LYS A 13 23.32 -2.84 10.14
N GLU A 14 22.89 -1.69 10.68
CA GLU A 14 22.86 -1.39 12.12
C GLU A 14 21.47 -1.65 12.73
N ILE A 15 20.48 -1.94 11.87
CA ILE A 15 19.10 -2.14 12.30
C ILE A 15 18.95 -3.55 12.90
N ASP A 16 18.48 -3.60 14.15
CA ASP A 16 17.98 -4.84 14.75
C ASP A 16 16.59 -5.13 14.17
N LYS A 17 16.54 -6.01 13.17
CA LYS A 17 15.29 -6.34 12.47
C LYS A 17 14.26 -7.02 13.38
N ALA A 18 14.68 -7.73 14.42
CA ALA A 18 13.75 -8.36 15.35
C ALA A 18 13.01 -7.29 16.19
N LYS A 19 13.76 -6.31 16.73
CA LYS A 19 13.15 -5.16 17.44
C LYS A 19 12.32 -4.28 16.51
N TRP A 20 12.81 -4.06 15.28
CA TRP A 20 12.09 -3.33 14.24
C TRP A 20 10.72 -3.94 13.95
N ASP A 21 10.70 -5.24 13.60
CA ASP A 21 9.47 -5.95 13.25
C ASP A 21 8.53 -6.09 14.47
N ALA A 22 9.08 -6.20 15.68
CA ALA A 22 8.29 -6.16 16.92
C ALA A 22 7.62 -4.79 17.11
N CYS A 23 8.32 -3.69 16.83
CA CYS A 23 7.71 -2.34 16.85
C CYS A 23 6.55 -2.25 15.86
N ILE A 24 6.76 -2.66 14.60
CA ILE A 24 5.72 -2.65 13.56
C ILE A 24 4.51 -3.50 13.98
N THR A 25 4.75 -4.72 14.48
CA THR A 25 3.70 -5.65 14.92
C THR A 25 2.82 -5.07 16.01
N ASN A 26 3.40 -4.33 16.97
CA ASN A 26 2.70 -3.79 18.13
C ASN A 26 2.18 -2.36 17.90
N ALA A 27 2.49 -1.74 16.77
CA ALA A 27 2.02 -0.39 16.44
C ALA A 27 0.55 -0.41 16.03
N PRO A 28 -0.34 0.39 16.67
CA PRO A 28 -1.74 0.53 16.23
C PRO A 28 -1.88 1.01 14.78
N ASN A 29 -0.91 1.77 14.30
CA ASN A 29 -0.80 2.24 12.93
C ASN A 29 0.14 1.38 12.06
N GLY A 30 0.44 0.15 12.50
CA GLY A 30 1.29 -0.79 11.78
C GLY A 30 0.70 -1.16 10.42
N LEU A 31 1.56 -1.24 9.40
CA LEU A 31 1.21 -1.64 8.05
C LEU A 31 2.20 -2.68 7.54
N ILE A 32 1.76 -3.49 6.58
CA ILE A 32 2.61 -4.52 5.99
C ILE A 32 3.91 -3.95 5.37
N TYR A 33 3.84 -2.74 4.84
CA TYR A 33 4.97 -2.03 4.21
C TYR A 33 6.09 -1.66 5.17
N GLY A 34 5.79 -1.54 6.48
CA GLY A 34 6.75 -1.18 7.52
C GLY A 34 7.68 -2.32 7.91
N TYR A 35 7.33 -3.58 7.67
CA TYR A 35 8.15 -4.73 8.05
C TYR A 35 9.48 -4.77 7.30
N SER A 36 10.52 -5.24 8.00
CA SER A 36 11.88 -5.35 7.44
C SER A 36 11.92 -6.24 6.20
N PHE A 37 11.22 -7.38 6.19
CA PHE A 37 11.15 -8.28 5.03
C PHE A 37 10.50 -7.61 3.80
N TYR A 38 9.51 -6.73 4.01
CA TYR A 38 8.86 -5.99 2.94
C TYR A 38 9.81 -4.96 2.34
N LEU A 39 10.46 -4.20 3.21
CA LEU A 39 11.44 -3.17 2.83
C LEU A 39 12.66 -3.78 2.13
N ASP A 40 13.16 -4.93 2.60
CA ASP A 40 14.27 -5.67 1.97
C ASP A 40 13.94 -6.14 0.56
N CYS A 41 12.67 -6.46 0.29
CA CYS A 41 12.22 -6.86 -1.04
C CYS A 41 11.96 -5.65 -1.95
N MET A 42 11.28 -4.62 -1.45
CA MET A 42 10.70 -3.60 -2.31
C MET A 42 11.50 -2.30 -2.35
N ALA A 43 12.29 -1.98 -1.33
CA ALA A 43 13.14 -0.80 -1.34
C ALA A 43 14.53 -1.13 -1.93
N ARG A 44 15.02 -0.28 -2.84
CA ARG A 44 16.37 -0.45 -3.39
C ARG A 44 17.44 -0.34 -2.30
N HIS A 45 17.27 0.63 -1.42
CA HIS A 45 18.04 0.84 -0.20
C HIS A 45 17.11 1.42 0.85
N TRP A 46 17.31 1.05 2.10
CA TRP A 46 16.63 1.69 3.21
C TRP A 46 17.49 1.74 4.46
N ASP A 47 17.36 2.84 5.17
CA ASP A 47 17.94 3.12 6.47
C ASP A 47 16.78 3.42 7.43
N ALA A 48 17.04 3.76 8.67
CA ALA A 48 16.02 3.99 9.68
C ALA A 48 16.24 5.27 10.50
N LEU A 49 15.15 5.88 10.94
CA LEU A 49 15.10 6.67 12.15
C LEU A 49 14.44 5.84 13.26
N VAL A 50 15.05 5.85 14.43
CA VAL A 50 14.61 5.03 15.57
C VAL A 50 14.58 5.88 16.84
N LEU A 51 13.45 5.89 17.54
CA LEU A 51 13.28 6.52 18.84
C LEU A 51 13.59 5.52 19.94
N GLY A 52 14.48 5.91 20.89
CA GLY A 52 14.82 5.07 22.03
C GLY A 52 15.34 3.70 21.64
N ASP A 53 14.82 2.63 22.27
CA ASP A 53 15.08 1.24 21.92
C ASP A 53 13.95 0.65 21.06
N TYR A 54 13.70 1.25 19.88
CA TYR A 54 12.64 0.89 18.93
C TYR A 54 11.20 1.15 19.45
N GLU A 55 11.01 2.18 20.29
CA GLU A 55 9.68 2.62 20.74
C GLU A 55 8.84 3.16 19.60
N ALA A 56 9.48 3.85 18.66
CA ALA A 56 8.93 4.23 17.37
C ALA A 56 10.01 4.18 16.30
N VAL A 57 9.60 3.89 15.07
CA VAL A 57 10.51 3.70 13.94
C VAL A 57 9.96 4.33 12.66
N MET A 58 10.85 4.77 11.79
CA MET A 58 10.51 5.29 10.47
C MET A 58 11.51 4.79 9.42
N PRO A 59 11.05 4.05 8.39
CA PRO A 59 11.92 3.63 7.30
C PRO A 59 12.24 4.82 6.40
N LEU A 60 13.51 4.93 6.03
CA LEU A 60 14.02 5.89 5.07
C LEU A 60 14.41 5.15 3.79
N THR A 61 13.46 4.95 2.91
CA THR A 61 13.69 4.31 1.62
C THR A 61 14.37 5.29 0.67
N TRP A 62 15.59 4.98 0.23
CA TRP A 62 16.41 5.94 -0.49
C TRP A 62 17.05 5.42 -1.77
N ASN A 63 17.40 6.36 -2.64
CA ASN A 63 18.20 6.10 -3.82
C ASN A 63 19.11 7.32 -4.08
N LYS A 64 19.99 7.19 -5.09
CA LYS A 64 20.91 8.24 -5.52
C LYS A 64 20.80 8.49 -7.01
N LYS A 65 20.66 9.75 -7.41
CA LYS A 65 20.63 10.17 -8.83
C LYS A 65 21.41 11.46 -9.00
N TYR A 66 22.26 11.55 -10.00
CA TYR A 66 23.12 12.73 -10.27
C TYR A 66 23.91 13.21 -9.06
N GLY A 67 24.42 12.29 -8.23
CA GLY A 67 25.18 12.62 -7.02
C GLY A 67 24.34 12.94 -5.77
N PHE A 68 23.04 13.15 -5.90
CA PHE A 68 22.14 13.53 -4.79
C PHE A 68 21.38 12.33 -4.25
N TYR A 69 21.32 12.21 -2.91
CA TYR A 69 20.48 11.24 -2.22
C TYR A 69 19.06 11.77 -2.08
N TYR A 70 18.09 10.90 -2.27
CA TYR A 70 16.68 11.23 -2.12
C TYR A 70 15.90 10.09 -1.47
N LEU A 71 14.85 10.46 -0.71
CA LEU A 71 13.84 9.54 -0.20
C LEU A 71 12.69 9.44 -1.20
N TYR A 72 12.21 8.22 -1.42
CA TYR A 72 11.14 7.93 -2.39
C TYR A 72 10.18 6.88 -1.86
N GLN A 73 8.99 6.79 -2.44
CA GLN A 73 8.02 5.74 -2.18
C GLN A 73 8.36 4.51 -3.03
N PRO A 74 8.63 3.32 -2.44
CA PRO A 74 8.84 2.10 -3.21
C PRO A 74 7.58 1.70 -3.98
N ALA A 75 7.76 1.00 -5.10
CA ALA A 75 6.65 0.39 -5.81
C ALA A 75 5.91 -0.61 -4.89
N PHE A 76 4.62 -0.74 -5.05
CA PHE A 76 3.75 -1.59 -4.24
C PHE A 76 3.80 -1.31 -2.73
N ALA A 77 4.10 -0.07 -2.33
CA ALA A 77 4.02 0.40 -0.96
C ALA A 77 3.23 1.71 -0.92
N ALA A 78 1.95 1.68 -0.55
CA ALA A 78 1.09 2.85 -0.62
C ALA A 78 1.51 3.94 0.37
N SER A 79 1.91 3.56 1.58
CA SER A 79 2.32 4.48 2.62
C SER A 79 3.36 3.88 3.56
N LEU A 80 4.20 4.74 4.11
CA LEU A 80 5.22 4.45 5.12
C LEU A 80 5.02 5.37 6.34
N GLY A 81 6.06 6.02 6.80
CA GLY A 81 6.01 7.00 7.88
C GLY A 81 6.47 6.47 9.22
N VAL A 82 6.05 7.10 10.29
CA VAL A 82 6.39 6.74 11.66
C VAL A 82 5.42 5.68 12.17
N PHE A 83 5.97 4.58 12.67
CA PHE A 83 5.23 3.50 13.31
C PHE A 83 5.61 3.44 14.79
N GLY A 84 4.63 3.26 15.67
CA GLY A 84 4.88 3.16 17.10
C GLY A 84 3.59 3.11 17.91
N LYS A 85 3.69 2.67 19.17
CA LYS A 85 2.52 2.48 20.03
C LYS A 85 1.95 3.78 20.58
N ASN A 86 2.82 4.73 20.95
CA ASN A 86 2.44 5.95 21.66
C ASN A 86 2.89 7.20 20.88
N LEU A 87 2.48 7.30 19.60
CA LEU A 87 2.82 8.43 18.77
C LEU A 87 2.03 9.67 19.19
N THR A 88 2.75 10.75 19.47
CA THR A 88 2.18 12.09 19.63
C THR A 88 2.54 12.96 18.41
N LYS A 89 1.90 14.09 18.29
CA LYS A 89 2.20 15.08 17.25
C LYS A 89 3.67 15.49 17.29
N GLU A 90 4.19 15.76 18.47
CA GLU A 90 5.57 16.21 18.71
C GLU A 90 6.56 15.13 18.25
N ILE A 91 6.31 13.85 18.59
CA ILE A 91 7.16 12.72 18.13
C ILE A 91 7.20 12.66 16.61
N ILE A 92 6.06 12.77 15.94
CA ILE A 92 5.99 12.70 14.47
C ILE A 92 6.72 13.91 13.84
N GLU A 93 6.57 15.10 14.40
CA GLU A 93 7.30 16.30 13.97
C GLU A 93 8.80 16.15 14.17
N ASP A 94 9.24 15.57 15.30
CA ASP A 94 10.64 15.31 15.58
C ASP A 94 11.25 14.33 14.56
N PHE A 95 10.52 13.28 14.17
CA PHE A 95 10.94 12.39 13.08
C PHE A 95 11.10 13.15 11.76
N ALA A 96 10.13 13.99 11.39
CA ALA A 96 10.19 14.80 10.17
C ALA A 96 11.36 15.80 10.16
N ASN A 97 11.78 16.28 11.33
CA ASN A 97 12.91 17.19 11.50
C ASN A 97 14.26 16.45 11.60
N SER A 98 14.26 15.12 11.83
CA SER A 98 15.48 14.32 12.05
C SER A 98 16.05 13.71 10.76
N PHE A 99 15.55 14.06 9.58
CA PHE A 99 16.11 13.55 8.34
C PHE A 99 17.57 13.96 8.15
N PRO A 100 18.50 13.01 7.91
CA PRO A 100 19.89 13.32 7.60
C PRO A 100 20.01 14.32 6.45
N SER A 101 20.90 15.31 6.63
CA SER A 101 21.10 16.42 5.66
C SER A 101 21.57 15.96 4.27
N LYS A 102 22.04 14.72 4.14
CA LYS A 102 22.37 14.08 2.85
C LYS A 102 21.16 13.94 1.93
N PHE A 103 19.95 13.76 2.47
CA PHE A 103 18.73 13.64 1.67
C PHE A 103 18.24 15.02 1.23
N LYS A 104 18.52 15.36 -0.03
CA LYS A 104 18.19 16.67 -0.61
C LYS A 104 16.76 16.75 -1.17
N LEU A 105 16.16 15.61 -1.42
CA LEU A 105 14.78 15.49 -1.88
C LEU A 105 14.08 14.41 -1.05
N VAL A 106 12.89 14.69 -0.56
CA VAL A 106 12.02 13.76 0.16
C VAL A 106 10.65 13.79 -0.49
N GLU A 107 10.19 12.64 -1.00
CA GLU A 107 8.86 12.46 -1.57
C GLU A 107 8.34 11.11 -1.10
N ILE A 108 7.68 11.10 0.06
CA ILE A 108 7.14 9.89 0.70
C ILE A 108 5.72 10.13 1.20
N SER A 109 4.89 9.11 1.06
CA SER A 109 3.56 9.04 1.66
C SER A 109 3.68 8.45 3.07
N LEU A 110 3.04 9.07 4.04
CA LEU A 110 2.98 8.59 5.42
C LEU A 110 1.67 7.82 5.64
N ASN A 111 1.58 7.03 6.69
CA ASN A 111 0.33 6.36 7.05
C ASN A 111 -0.68 7.32 7.69
N SER A 112 -1.95 6.93 7.71
CA SER A 112 -3.05 7.74 8.25
C SER A 112 -2.88 8.11 9.72
N GLY A 113 -2.16 7.30 10.52
CA GLY A 113 -1.81 7.62 11.90
C GLY A 113 -0.79 8.74 12.07
N ASN A 114 -0.21 9.26 10.97
CA ASN A 114 0.76 10.36 10.99
C ASN A 114 0.14 11.72 10.62
N ILE A 115 -1.17 11.88 10.69
CA ILE A 115 -1.82 13.16 10.39
C ILE A 115 -1.51 14.18 11.49
N ILE A 116 -0.99 15.34 11.09
CA ILE A 116 -0.72 16.48 11.97
C ILE A 116 -1.44 17.70 11.43
N ASN A 117 -2.48 18.11 12.12
CA ASN A 117 -3.21 19.33 11.78
C ASN A 117 -2.35 20.57 12.03
N GLY A 118 -2.25 21.44 11.01
CA GLY A 118 -1.54 22.73 11.12
C GLY A 118 0.00 22.66 10.98
N SER A 119 0.58 21.51 10.68
CA SER A 119 2.01 21.42 10.38
C SER A 119 2.33 21.90 8.97
N LYS A 120 3.29 22.84 8.86
CA LYS A 120 3.81 23.32 7.56
C LYS A 120 4.71 22.28 6.86
N SER A 121 5.13 21.24 7.57
CA SER A 121 6.02 20.19 7.05
C SER A 121 5.29 19.18 6.17
N PHE A 122 3.97 19.05 6.33
CA PHE A 122 3.13 18.15 5.52
C PHE A 122 2.44 18.94 4.41
N SER A 123 2.88 18.71 3.19
CA SER A 123 2.52 19.57 2.06
C SER A 123 1.33 19.09 1.24
N LEU A 124 0.88 17.84 1.45
CA LEU A 124 -0.19 17.26 0.66
C LEU A 124 -0.95 16.22 1.48
N LEU A 125 -2.28 16.25 1.41
CA LEU A 125 -3.16 15.16 1.86
C LEU A 125 -3.53 14.31 0.64
N ARG A 126 -3.54 13.00 0.83
CA ARG A 126 -3.88 12.00 -0.18
C ARG A 126 -5.01 11.13 0.33
N SER A 127 -5.72 10.50 -0.58
CA SER A 127 -6.86 9.66 -0.26
C SER A 127 -6.54 8.19 -0.45
N ASN A 128 -6.93 7.38 0.52
CA ASN A 128 -7.08 5.95 0.45
C ASN A 128 -8.56 5.61 0.62
N TYR A 129 -8.97 4.41 0.23
CA TYR A 129 -10.34 3.91 0.45
C TYR A 129 -10.26 2.58 1.19
N ILE A 130 -11.08 2.47 2.24
CA ILE A 130 -11.13 1.27 3.08
C ILE A 130 -12.59 0.83 3.27
N LEU A 131 -12.78 -0.50 3.41
CA LEU A 131 -14.08 -1.09 3.68
C LEU A 131 -13.97 -2.04 4.88
N HIS A 132 -14.73 -1.78 5.92
CA HIS A 132 -14.83 -2.66 7.08
C HIS A 132 -15.69 -3.88 6.76
N LEU A 133 -15.16 -5.08 7.00
CA LEU A 133 -15.80 -6.37 6.70
C LEU A 133 -16.40 -7.04 7.96
N ASN A 134 -16.41 -6.38 9.11
CA ASN A 134 -16.90 -6.89 10.40
C ASN A 134 -18.42 -6.87 10.56
N ARG A 135 -19.14 -7.15 9.48
CA ARG A 135 -20.61 -7.23 9.42
C ARG A 135 -21.04 -8.19 8.31
N PRO A 136 -22.28 -8.71 8.36
CA PRO A 136 -22.78 -9.66 7.38
C PRO A 136 -22.69 -9.16 5.94
N TYR A 137 -22.42 -10.07 5.01
CA TYR A 137 -22.32 -9.74 3.58
C TYR A 137 -23.56 -9.02 3.06
N GLU A 138 -24.75 -9.43 3.51
CA GLU A 138 -26.03 -8.84 3.12
C GLU A 138 -26.12 -7.35 3.51
N GLU A 139 -25.52 -6.97 4.64
CA GLU A 139 -25.46 -5.56 5.06
C GLU A 139 -24.46 -4.78 4.23
N ILE A 140 -23.27 -5.36 3.97
CA ILE A 140 -22.25 -4.71 3.13
C ILE A 140 -22.80 -4.52 1.71
N SER A 141 -23.35 -5.56 1.11
CA SER A 141 -23.85 -5.51 -0.28
C SER A 141 -25.03 -4.57 -0.49
N LYS A 142 -25.82 -4.26 0.56
CA LYS A 142 -26.85 -3.23 0.50
C LYS A 142 -26.28 -1.85 0.22
N THR A 143 -25.07 -1.56 0.68
CA THR A 143 -24.39 -0.26 0.47
C THR A 143 -23.85 -0.08 -0.94
N TYR A 144 -23.82 -1.14 -1.75
CA TYR A 144 -23.32 -1.06 -3.13
C TYR A 144 -24.20 -0.17 -3.99
N ARG A 145 -23.59 0.64 -4.83
CA ARG A 145 -24.29 1.38 -5.87
C ARG A 145 -24.96 0.43 -6.88
N ASP A 146 -26.09 0.82 -7.47
CA ASP A 146 -26.86 -0.02 -8.39
C ASP A 146 -26.05 -0.46 -9.62
N ASN A 147 -25.16 0.39 -10.13
CA ASN A 147 -24.28 0.00 -11.25
C ASN A 147 -23.30 -1.11 -10.84
N HIS A 148 -22.83 -1.15 -9.60
CA HIS A 148 -21.98 -2.22 -9.08
C HIS A 148 -22.75 -3.54 -9.02
N LYS A 149 -23.96 -3.52 -8.42
CA LYS A 149 -24.86 -4.69 -8.37
C LYS A 149 -25.14 -5.23 -9.78
N ARG A 150 -25.46 -4.35 -10.75
CA ARG A 150 -25.70 -4.75 -12.14
C ARG A 150 -24.46 -5.36 -12.80
N ASN A 151 -23.26 -4.80 -12.59
CA ASN A 151 -22.03 -5.30 -13.16
C ASN A 151 -21.64 -6.65 -12.56
N ILE A 152 -21.79 -6.85 -11.25
CA ILE A 152 -21.57 -8.13 -10.58
C ILE A 152 -22.50 -9.18 -11.16
N LYS A 153 -23.81 -8.89 -11.20
CA LYS A 153 -24.81 -9.79 -11.78
C LYS A 153 -24.49 -10.14 -13.24
N LYS A 154 -24.15 -9.13 -14.07
CA LYS A 154 -23.80 -9.32 -15.48
C LYS A 154 -22.64 -10.29 -15.66
N ALA A 155 -21.57 -10.19 -14.86
CA ALA A 155 -20.43 -11.09 -14.96
C ALA A 155 -20.85 -12.56 -14.72
N PHE A 156 -21.64 -12.81 -13.68
CA PHE A 156 -22.11 -14.17 -13.38
C PHE A 156 -23.17 -14.69 -14.36
N ASP A 157 -24.09 -13.83 -14.83
CA ASP A 157 -25.08 -14.18 -15.86
C ASP A 157 -24.39 -14.61 -17.20
N LEU A 158 -23.22 -14.06 -17.49
CA LEU A 158 -22.37 -14.43 -18.62
C LEU A 158 -21.53 -15.72 -18.37
N GLY A 159 -21.76 -16.41 -17.26
CA GLY A 159 -21.11 -17.67 -16.91
C GLY A 159 -19.69 -17.53 -16.35
N CYS A 160 -19.28 -16.30 -15.97
CA CYS A 160 -17.98 -16.12 -15.30
C CYS A 160 -17.97 -16.82 -13.92
N LYS A 161 -16.78 -17.25 -13.52
CA LYS A 161 -16.56 -17.96 -12.24
C LYS A 161 -15.41 -17.31 -11.46
N VAL A 162 -15.47 -17.46 -10.14
CA VAL A 162 -14.37 -17.08 -9.24
C VAL A 162 -13.34 -18.21 -9.24
N SER A 163 -12.07 -17.85 -9.42
CA SER A 163 -10.93 -18.73 -9.23
C SER A 163 -10.02 -18.16 -8.14
N LYS A 164 -9.49 -19.03 -7.27
CA LYS A 164 -8.52 -18.69 -6.22
C LYS A 164 -7.13 -19.30 -6.49
N GLU A 165 -6.99 -19.96 -7.66
CA GLU A 165 -5.80 -20.71 -8.05
C GLU A 165 -5.07 -20.10 -9.25
N VAL A 166 -5.27 -18.81 -9.49
CA VAL A 166 -4.57 -18.09 -10.56
C VAL A 166 -3.08 -17.90 -10.18
N SER A 167 -2.20 -18.10 -11.15
CA SER A 167 -0.76 -17.96 -10.91
C SER A 167 -0.36 -16.50 -10.71
N VAL A 168 0.64 -16.28 -9.85
CA VAL A 168 1.20 -14.93 -9.63
C VAL A 168 1.79 -14.36 -10.93
N ASP A 169 2.38 -15.22 -11.77
CA ASP A 169 2.97 -14.79 -13.04
C ASP A 169 1.92 -14.26 -14.02
N GLU A 170 0.74 -14.90 -14.07
CA GLU A 170 -0.38 -14.45 -14.91
C GLU A 170 -0.93 -13.11 -14.42
N ILE A 171 -1.07 -12.92 -13.10
CA ILE A 171 -1.50 -11.63 -12.53
C ILE A 171 -0.49 -10.54 -12.83
N ILE A 172 0.81 -10.82 -12.66
CA ILE A 172 1.90 -9.89 -12.98
C ILE A 172 1.87 -9.52 -14.48
N GLN A 173 1.65 -10.48 -15.35
CA GLN A 173 1.59 -10.22 -16.79
C GLN A 173 0.42 -9.30 -17.14
N LEU A 174 -0.78 -9.58 -16.64
CA LEU A 174 -1.95 -8.72 -16.84
C LEU A 174 -1.75 -7.31 -16.24
N ASN A 175 -1.11 -7.22 -15.06
CA ASN A 175 -0.78 -5.92 -14.46
C ASN A 175 0.19 -5.12 -15.32
N LYS A 176 1.26 -5.75 -15.85
CA LYS A 176 2.21 -5.10 -16.77
C LYS A 176 1.51 -4.57 -18.02
N GLU A 177 0.65 -5.38 -18.63
CA GLU A 177 -0.12 -4.99 -19.83
C GLU A 177 -1.05 -3.81 -19.53
N GLN A 178 -1.68 -3.79 -18.37
CA GLN A 178 -2.55 -2.71 -17.93
C GLN A 178 -1.79 -1.40 -17.66
N LEU A 179 -0.57 -1.49 -17.09
CA LEU A 179 0.22 -0.33 -16.63
C LEU A 179 1.27 0.14 -17.63
N GLN A 180 1.32 -0.40 -18.86
CA GLN A 180 2.33 -0.06 -19.90
C GLN A 180 2.57 1.44 -20.11
N HIS A 181 1.63 2.30 -19.72
CA HIS A 181 1.67 3.74 -19.93
C HIS A 181 1.61 4.54 -18.61
N ILE A 182 1.74 3.89 -17.45
CA ILE A 182 1.67 4.56 -16.15
C ILE A 182 3.07 4.54 -15.53
N ASP A 183 3.66 5.74 -15.35
CA ASP A 183 4.96 5.89 -14.72
C ASP A 183 4.96 5.45 -13.24
N GLY A 184 6.02 4.77 -12.81
CA GLY A 184 6.29 4.48 -11.40
C GLY A 184 6.84 3.09 -11.10
N THR A 185 6.30 2.03 -11.71
CA THR A 185 6.77 0.66 -11.51
C THR A 185 7.81 0.28 -12.56
N LYS A 186 8.96 -0.21 -12.12
CA LYS A 186 10.07 -0.61 -13.01
C LYS A 186 10.04 -2.12 -13.26
N PRO A 187 10.63 -2.59 -14.38
CA PRO A 187 10.72 -4.03 -14.66
C PRO A 187 11.33 -4.85 -13.54
N GLU A 188 12.33 -4.30 -12.83
CA GLU A 188 13.00 -4.95 -11.69
C GLU A 188 12.12 -5.08 -10.44
N ASP A 189 11.04 -4.32 -10.31
CA ASP A 189 10.16 -4.37 -9.14
C ASP A 189 9.32 -5.65 -9.12
N TYR A 190 8.96 -6.19 -10.30
CA TYR A 190 8.12 -7.40 -10.39
C TYR A 190 8.78 -8.69 -9.89
N PRO A 191 10.05 -9.01 -10.23
CA PRO A 191 10.73 -10.14 -9.62
C PRO A 191 10.85 -10.04 -8.10
N ASN A 192 11.06 -8.83 -7.58
CA ASN A 192 11.11 -8.57 -6.14
C ASN A 192 9.73 -8.77 -5.49
N PHE A 193 8.68 -8.25 -6.13
CA PHE A 193 7.31 -8.49 -5.69
C PHE A 193 6.95 -9.98 -5.69
N LYS A 194 7.36 -10.75 -6.71
CA LYS A 194 7.13 -12.19 -6.75
C LYS A 194 7.80 -12.91 -5.57
N LYS A 195 9.05 -12.55 -5.22
CA LYS A 195 9.74 -13.10 -4.02
C LYS A 195 8.96 -12.79 -2.75
N LEU A 196 8.49 -11.55 -2.60
CA LEU A 196 7.67 -11.12 -1.47
C LEU A 196 6.35 -11.90 -1.41
N TYR A 197 5.67 -12.07 -2.55
CA TYR A 197 4.45 -12.86 -2.64
C TYR A 197 4.66 -14.30 -2.18
N GLU A 198 5.70 -14.99 -2.68
CA GLU A 198 5.99 -16.38 -2.29
C GLU A 198 6.29 -16.50 -0.77
N PHE A 199 7.04 -15.55 -0.21
CA PHE A 199 7.30 -15.49 1.23
C PHE A 199 5.99 -15.35 2.03
N LEU A 200 5.11 -14.42 1.63
CA LEU A 200 3.83 -14.18 2.30
C LEU A 200 2.84 -15.34 2.08
N LYS A 201 2.81 -15.94 0.91
CA LYS A 201 1.98 -17.11 0.60
C LYS A 201 2.34 -18.30 1.50
N ASN A 202 3.62 -18.59 1.66
CA ASN A 202 4.10 -19.68 2.52
C ASN A 202 3.73 -19.47 4.01
N SER A 203 3.53 -18.22 4.43
CA SER A 203 3.06 -17.88 5.79
C SER A 203 1.54 -17.65 5.88
N GLY A 204 0.78 -17.99 4.83
CA GLY A 204 -0.68 -17.82 4.79
C GLY A 204 -1.16 -16.36 4.73
N LYS A 205 -0.24 -15.43 4.42
CA LYS A 205 -0.50 -13.97 4.40
C LYS A 205 -0.66 -13.40 2.99
N ALA A 206 -0.81 -14.24 1.97
CA ALA A 206 -1.15 -13.81 0.61
C ALA A 206 -2.22 -14.72 0.01
N LYS A 207 -3.17 -14.13 -0.70
CA LYS A 207 -4.22 -14.84 -1.46
C LYS A 207 -4.34 -14.22 -2.85
N THR A 208 -4.70 -15.06 -3.83
CA THR A 208 -5.05 -14.65 -5.18
C THR A 208 -6.54 -14.82 -5.43
N TYR A 209 -7.12 -13.92 -6.20
CA TYR A 209 -8.49 -14.02 -6.71
C TYR A 209 -8.49 -13.68 -8.20
N ALA A 210 -9.30 -14.38 -8.96
CA ALA A 210 -9.58 -14.06 -10.34
C ALA A 210 -11.05 -14.29 -10.70
N ILE A 211 -11.49 -13.59 -11.74
CA ILE A 211 -12.72 -13.91 -12.47
C ILE A 211 -12.30 -14.46 -13.81
N VAL A 212 -12.76 -15.67 -14.09
CA VAL A 212 -12.51 -16.36 -15.36
C VAL A 212 -13.79 -16.50 -16.17
N ASP A 213 -13.68 -16.47 -17.49
CA ASP A 213 -14.79 -16.73 -18.40
C ASP A 213 -15.09 -18.24 -18.50
N PRO A 214 -16.17 -18.66 -19.22
CA PRO A 214 -16.48 -20.08 -19.42
C PRO A 214 -15.38 -20.90 -20.12
N LYS A 215 -14.40 -20.24 -20.76
CA LYS A 215 -13.24 -20.87 -21.39
C LYS A 215 -11.98 -20.85 -20.50
N ASN A 216 -12.13 -20.51 -19.23
CA ASN A 216 -11.06 -20.33 -18.22
C ASN A 216 -10.06 -19.22 -18.54
N LYS A 217 -10.40 -18.24 -19.39
CA LYS A 217 -9.58 -17.04 -19.61
C LYS A 217 -9.73 -16.11 -18.41
N VAL A 218 -8.61 -15.63 -17.86
CA VAL A 218 -8.61 -14.65 -16.77
C VAL A 218 -9.03 -13.27 -17.29
N LEU A 219 -10.10 -12.73 -16.72
CA LEU A 219 -10.68 -11.43 -17.09
C LEU A 219 -10.38 -10.33 -16.08
N ALA A 220 -10.29 -10.68 -14.81
CA ALA A 220 -9.82 -9.80 -13.74
C ALA A 220 -9.08 -10.67 -12.72
N SER A 221 -8.03 -10.14 -12.14
CA SER A 221 -7.24 -10.83 -11.13
C SER A 221 -6.66 -9.86 -10.12
N ALA A 222 -6.43 -10.35 -8.90
CA ALA A 222 -5.80 -9.57 -7.85
C ALA A 222 -5.00 -10.44 -6.89
N ILE A 223 -4.01 -9.81 -6.26
CA ILE A 223 -3.28 -10.33 -5.12
C ILE A 223 -3.67 -9.50 -3.89
N PHE A 224 -3.98 -10.18 -2.80
CA PHE A 224 -4.23 -9.60 -1.50
C PHE A 224 -3.15 -10.03 -0.52
N PHE A 225 -2.54 -9.08 0.18
CA PHE A 225 -1.68 -9.35 1.31
C PHE A 225 -2.42 -9.09 2.62
N PHE A 226 -2.04 -9.79 3.71
CA PHE A 226 -2.74 -9.70 5.00
C PHE A 226 -1.78 -9.35 6.12
N SER A 227 -2.10 -8.31 6.89
CA SER A 227 -1.40 -7.89 8.10
C SER A 227 -2.25 -6.89 8.89
N HIS A 228 -2.13 -6.83 10.21
CA HIS A 228 -2.81 -5.84 11.07
C HIS A 228 -4.34 -5.76 10.85
N ASN A 229 -5.01 -6.91 10.77
CA ASN A 229 -6.45 -6.99 10.46
C ASN A 229 -6.83 -6.23 9.17
N ARG A 230 -5.91 -6.13 8.21
CA ARG A 230 -6.08 -5.44 6.93
C ARG A 230 -5.71 -6.37 5.78
N ALA A 231 -6.54 -6.38 4.76
CA ALA A 231 -6.29 -7.05 3.47
C ALA A 231 -5.99 -5.98 2.44
N TYR A 232 -4.76 -5.96 1.95
CA TYR A 232 -4.26 -4.99 0.98
C TYR A 232 -4.52 -5.50 -0.43
N TYR A 233 -5.31 -4.77 -1.22
CA TYR A 233 -5.58 -5.03 -2.65
C TYR A 233 -4.39 -4.59 -3.50
N ILE A 234 -3.25 -5.29 -3.32
CA ILE A 234 -1.90 -4.79 -3.61
C ILE A 234 -1.52 -4.81 -5.09
N MET A 235 -1.99 -5.79 -5.85
CA MET A 235 -1.70 -5.89 -7.28
C MET A 235 -2.96 -6.34 -8.02
N VAL A 236 -3.26 -5.65 -9.13
CA VAL A 236 -4.45 -5.87 -9.93
C VAL A 236 -4.08 -6.03 -11.40
N GLY A 237 -4.58 -7.07 -12.02
CA GLY A 237 -4.44 -7.30 -13.46
C GLY A 237 -5.81 -7.51 -14.11
N ASN A 238 -6.20 -6.61 -15.01
CA ASN A 238 -7.49 -6.67 -15.69
C ASN A 238 -7.29 -6.82 -17.20
N HIS A 239 -7.90 -7.87 -17.78
CA HIS A 239 -7.97 -8.02 -19.23
C HIS A 239 -8.97 -6.99 -19.81
N PRO A 240 -8.71 -6.40 -20.99
CA PRO A 240 -9.64 -5.46 -21.63
C PRO A 240 -11.08 -5.96 -21.74
N ASP A 241 -11.29 -7.24 -22.10
CA ASP A 241 -12.62 -7.87 -22.19
C ASP A 241 -13.36 -7.86 -20.84
N GLY A 242 -12.62 -7.96 -19.72
CA GLY A 242 -13.19 -7.95 -18.37
C GLY A 242 -13.86 -6.64 -17.99
N LYS A 243 -13.42 -5.50 -18.55
CA LYS A 243 -13.99 -4.17 -18.25
C LYS A 243 -15.46 -4.08 -18.65
N THR A 244 -15.82 -4.61 -19.81
CA THR A 244 -17.17 -4.49 -20.39
C THR A 244 -18.20 -5.36 -19.69
N ILE A 245 -17.76 -6.42 -19.04
CA ILE A 245 -18.64 -7.40 -18.38
C ILE A 245 -18.70 -7.27 -16.85
N GLY A 246 -17.94 -6.36 -16.27
CA GLY A 246 -17.95 -6.14 -14.84
C GLY A 246 -17.08 -7.10 -14.02
N ALA A 247 -16.06 -7.73 -14.63
CA ALA A 247 -15.22 -8.73 -13.98
C ALA A 247 -14.53 -8.21 -12.70
N SER A 248 -14.02 -6.97 -12.71
CA SER A 248 -13.41 -6.36 -11.52
C SER A 248 -14.42 -6.15 -10.38
N HIS A 249 -15.70 -5.85 -10.71
CA HIS A 249 -16.76 -5.73 -9.70
C HIS A 249 -17.02 -7.10 -9.06
N ALA A 250 -17.14 -8.15 -9.88
CA ALA A 250 -17.37 -9.51 -9.39
C ALA A 250 -16.20 -10.04 -8.55
N LEU A 251 -14.94 -9.66 -8.89
CA LEU A 251 -13.76 -10.06 -8.13
C LEU A 251 -13.79 -9.46 -6.72
N ILE A 252 -14.02 -8.15 -6.61
CA ILE A 252 -14.06 -7.46 -5.31
C ILE A 252 -15.24 -7.97 -4.48
N ASP A 253 -16.42 -8.15 -5.09
CA ASP A 253 -17.58 -8.72 -4.43
C ASP A 253 -17.33 -10.12 -3.87
N ALA A 254 -16.69 -10.99 -4.66
CA ALA A 254 -16.32 -12.34 -4.21
C ALA A 254 -15.36 -12.31 -3.01
N PHE A 255 -14.37 -11.39 -3.02
CA PHE A 255 -13.48 -11.19 -1.89
C PHE A 255 -14.24 -10.72 -0.64
N ILE A 256 -15.13 -9.72 -0.78
CA ILE A 256 -15.96 -9.21 0.32
C ILE A 256 -16.83 -10.31 0.90
N LYS A 257 -17.49 -11.10 0.04
CA LYS A 257 -18.36 -12.21 0.46
C LYS A 257 -17.61 -13.28 1.26
N ASP A 258 -16.38 -13.62 0.85
CA ASP A 258 -15.55 -14.62 1.54
C ASP A 258 -15.01 -14.15 2.89
N HIS A 259 -14.95 -12.85 3.12
CA HIS A 259 -14.34 -12.25 4.31
C HIS A 259 -15.31 -11.39 5.15
N ALA A 260 -16.61 -11.39 4.81
CA ALA A 260 -17.64 -10.78 5.64
C ALA A 260 -17.66 -11.44 7.03
N ASP A 261 -18.19 -10.74 8.03
CA ASP A 261 -18.22 -11.12 9.46
C ASP A 261 -16.83 -11.30 10.11
N GLN A 262 -15.75 -10.90 9.42
CA GLN A 262 -14.40 -10.95 9.98
C GLN A 262 -13.96 -9.56 10.46
N ASN A 263 -13.19 -9.52 11.54
CA ASN A 263 -12.51 -8.28 11.96
C ASN A 263 -11.37 -7.96 10.99
N LEU A 264 -11.75 -7.56 9.77
CA LEU A 264 -10.85 -7.29 8.66
C LEU A 264 -11.26 -6.01 7.95
N ILE A 265 -10.27 -5.24 7.50
CA ILE A 265 -10.44 -4.06 6.65
C ILE A 265 -9.93 -4.42 5.26
N LEU A 266 -10.76 -4.28 4.23
CA LEU A 266 -10.29 -4.28 2.84
C LEU A 266 -9.73 -2.90 2.53
N ASP A 267 -8.44 -2.85 2.21
CA ASP A 267 -7.69 -1.66 1.84
C ASP A 267 -7.47 -1.65 0.32
N PHE A 268 -7.99 -0.62 -0.34
CA PHE A 268 -7.88 -0.47 -1.79
C PHE A 268 -6.59 0.21 -2.26
N GLU A 269 -5.63 0.44 -1.36
CA GLU A 269 -4.28 0.94 -1.67
C GLU A 269 -4.23 2.39 -2.20
N GLY A 270 -5.22 3.17 -1.88
CA GLY A 270 -5.28 4.57 -2.25
C GLY A 270 -5.90 4.82 -3.62
N SER A 271 -6.38 6.01 -3.81
CA SER A 271 -6.58 6.60 -5.13
C SER A 271 -6.86 8.09 -5.07
N ASP A 272 -5.89 8.88 -5.52
CA ASP A 272 -6.13 10.27 -5.92
C ASP A 272 -6.78 10.35 -7.33
N ILE A 273 -6.95 9.19 -8.00
CA ILE A 273 -7.57 9.10 -9.32
C ILE A 273 -9.09 9.05 -9.14
N ARG A 274 -9.79 10.10 -9.53
CA ARG A 274 -11.23 10.28 -9.35
C ARG A 274 -12.07 9.06 -9.77
N ASN A 275 -11.74 8.42 -10.88
CA ASN A 275 -12.51 7.27 -11.38
C ASN A 275 -12.31 6.03 -10.49
N LEU A 276 -11.11 5.81 -9.93
CA LEU A 276 -10.85 4.72 -9.02
C LEU A 276 -11.49 4.99 -7.65
N ALA A 277 -11.38 6.21 -7.14
CA ALA A 277 -12.09 6.65 -5.93
C ALA A 277 -13.60 6.40 -6.05
N PHE A 278 -14.21 6.78 -7.19
CA PHE A 278 -15.62 6.53 -7.48
C PHE A 278 -15.95 5.02 -7.51
N PHE A 279 -15.06 4.21 -8.08
CA PHE A 279 -15.20 2.76 -8.16
C PHE A 279 -15.16 2.12 -6.76
N TYR A 280 -14.16 2.45 -5.93
CA TYR A 280 -14.06 1.90 -4.58
C TYR A 280 -15.21 2.34 -3.66
N ASN A 281 -15.54 3.62 -3.69
CA ASN A 281 -16.69 4.15 -2.95
C ASN A 281 -18.02 3.47 -3.35
N GLY A 282 -18.13 2.96 -4.57
CA GLY A 282 -19.30 2.23 -5.05
C GLY A 282 -19.56 0.90 -4.34
N PHE A 283 -18.58 0.33 -3.62
CA PHE A 283 -18.74 -0.80 -2.71
C PHE A 283 -19.08 -0.40 -1.27
N GLY A 284 -19.32 0.90 -1.00
CA GLY A 284 -19.52 1.40 0.35
C GLY A 284 -18.21 1.65 1.12
N ALA A 285 -17.07 1.68 0.41
CA ALA A 285 -15.79 2.07 1.02
C ALA A 285 -15.81 3.53 1.45
N THR A 286 -15.13 3.81 2.55
CA THR A 286 -14.94 5.15 3.12
C THR A 286 -13.56 5.67 2.83
N GLU A 287 -13.43 6.97 2.71
CA GLU A 287 -12.14 7.63 2.53
C GLU A 287 -11.32 7.63 3.82
N GLU A 288 -10.05 7.23 3.72
CA GLU A 288 -9.03 7.32 4.76
C GLU A 288 -7.95 8.28 4.28
N ILE A 289 -7.88 9.46 4.88
CA ILE A 289 -6.90 10.48 4.49
C ILE A 289 -5.54 10.16 5.10
N TYR A 290 -4.46 10.36 4.35
CA TYR A 290 -3.08 10.25 4.82
C TYR A 290 -2.19 11.35 4.27
N PRO A 291 -1.14 11.78 5.03
CA PRO A 291 -0.28 12.88 4.60
C PRO A 291 0.86 12.39 3.70
N ALA A 292 1.38 13.30 2.88
CA ALA A 292 2.62 13.10 2.15
C ALA A 292 3.62 14.22 2.46
N LEU A 293 4.89 13.83 2.59
CA LEU A 293 6.01 14.73 2.76
C LEU A 293 6.65 15.03 1.41
N LYS A 294 6.81 16.33 1.13
CA LYS A 294 7.55 16.80 -0.03
C LYS A 294 8.53 17.90 0.39
N ILE A 295 9.81 17.53 0.50
CA ILE A 295 10.90 18.46 0.83
C ILE A 295 11.86 18.49 -0.34
N ASN A 296 12.16 19.67 -0.88
CA ASN A 296 13.08 19.84 -2.00
C ASN A 296 14.16 20.87 -1.65
N LYS A 297 15.33 20.35 -1.26
CA LYS A 297 16.56 21.12 -0.95
C LYS A 297 17.62 20.96 -2.06
N LEU A 298 17.20 20.52 -3.27
CA LEU A 298 18.10 20.43 -4.42
C LEU A 298 18.54 21.84 -4.87
N PRO A 299 19.75 22.00 -5.42
CA PRO A 299 20.18 23.22 -6.10
C PRO A 299 19.19 23.62 -7.20
N TRP A 300 19.03 24.92 -7.42
CA TRP A 300 18.04 25.47 -8.35
C TRP A 300 18.16 24.90 -9.78
N TYR A 301 19.38 24.70 -10.28
CA TYR A 301 19.66 24.15 -11.62
C TYR A 301 19.24 22.68 -11.77
N ILE A 302 19.26 21.88 -10.66
CA ILE A 302 18.75 20.50 -10.66
C ILE A 302 17.22 20.47 -10.62
N ARG A 303 16.59 21.47 -9.95
CA ARG A 303 15.12 21.56 -9.90
C ARG A 303 14.51 21.76 -11.28
N LEU A 304 15.21 22.43 -12.20
CA LEU A 304 14.76 22.63 -13.59
C LEU A 304 14.76 21.33 -14.41
N LEU A 305 15.59 20.35 -14.06
CA LEU A 305 15.65 19.05 -14.72
C LEU A 305 14.58 18.05 -14.20
N LYS A 306 13.87 18.41 -13.13
CA LYS A 306 12.79 17.63 -12.57
C LYS A 306 11.46 18.18 -13.09
N LYS A 307 11.07 17.72 -14.30
CA LYS A 307 9.70 17.86 -14.81
C LYS A 307 8.82 16.76 -14.28
#